data_1d049d82452fc29c636cef814d675125
#
_entry.id   1d049d82452fc29c636cef814d675125
#
_cell.length_a   1.000
_cell.length_b   1.000
_cell.length_c   1.000
_cell.angle_alpha   90.00
_cell.angle_beta   90.00
_cell.angle_gamma   90.00
#
_symmetry.space_group_name_H-M   'P 1'
#
loop_
_entity.id
_entity.type
_entity.pdbx_description
1 polymer ?
#
loop_
_entity_poly.entity_id
_entity_poly.type
_entity_poly.pdbx_seq_one_letter_code
_entity_poly.pdbx_strand_id
1 'polypeptide(L)'
;LFVASIDTHTLHALNAKTGRKVWSYTTGGRIDSPPTYYKGLILFGSADGYVYALRAGDGILAWRFRAAPVDRRMMAWEQLESAWPVHGSVLIQKNVLYCTAGRNMYVEGGIRFLRLDPATGKLLGETVMNDKDPETGEDMHLAYLKKTQGNNMPVAHSDILTCDGRNIWMRSQKISLDGKRLEIGLEKVEEQNPKDFHIFCQNGFLDDSYFFRSYWTFGRRVTGGY
;
A
#
# COMPACT_ATOMS: atom_id res chain seq x y z
N LEU A 1 -19.57 -5.98 11.83
CA LEU A 1 -18.85 -4.79 11.40
C LEU A 1 -17.44 -4.82 11.99
N PHE A 2 -16.41 -4.52 11.19
CA PHE A 2 -15.03 -4.44 11.65
C PHE A 2 -14.55 -2.99 11.51
N VAL A 3 -13.97 -2.45 12.58
CA VAL A 3 -13.54 -1.05 12.67
C VAL A 3 -12.14 -0.98 13.27
N ALA A 4 -11.24 -0.32 12.58
CA ALA A 4 -9.91 -0.02 13.08
C ALA A 4 -9.94 1.28 13.90
N SER A 5 -9.25 1.28 15.03
CA SER A 5 -8.98 2.46 15.84
C SER A 5 -7.49 2.80 15.71
N ILE A 6 -7.20 3.92 15.08
CA ILE A 6 -5.83 4.37 14.79
C ILE A 6 -5.07 4.62 16.10
N ASP A 7 -5.67 5.37 17.02
CA ASP A 7 -5.01 5.81 18.25
C ASP A 7 -4.73 4.67 19.23
N THR A 8 -5.57 3.63 19.22
CA THR A 8 -5.42 2.49 20.13
C THR A 8 -4.82 1.27 19.48
N HIS A 9 -4.43 1.34 18.20
CA HIS A 9 -3.85 0.24 17.40
C HIS A 9 -4.73 -1.01 17.42
N THR A 10 -6.04 -0.83 17.50
CA THR A 10 -6.96 -1.93 17.81
C THR A 10 -8.01 -2.10 16.72
N LEU A 11 -8.15 -3.34 16.28
CA LEU A 11 -9.28 -3.75 15.45
C LEU A 11 -10.43 -4.24 16.34
N HIS A 12 -11.61 -3.67 16.15
CA HIS A 12 -12.83 -4.03 16.84
C HIS A 12 -13.80 -4.75 15.92
N ALA A 13 -14.38 -5.85 16.40
CA ALA A 13 -15.56 -6.44 15.79
C ALA A 13 -16.79 -6.02 16.59
N LEU A 14 -17.76 -5.45 15.89
CA LEU A 14 -18.99 -4.95 16.46
C LEU A 14 -20.19 -5.71 15.89
N ASN A 15 -21.17 -5.99 16.72
CA ASN A 15 -22.46 -6.47 16.24
C ASN A 15 -23.14 -5.34 15.45
N ALA A 16 -23.42 -5.55 14.17
CA ALA A 16 -23.95 -4.51 13.30
C ALA A 16 -25.35 -4.02 13.69
N LYS A 17 -26.14 -4.83 14.43
CA LYS A 17 -27.50 -4.44 14.85
C LYS A 17 -27.49 -3.65 16.17
N THR A 18 -26.59 -4.00 17.09
CA THR A 18 -26.61 -3.47 18.46
C THR A 18 -25.46 -2.50 18.75
N GLY A 19 -24.45 -2.45 17.88
CA GLY A 19 -23.21 -1.69 18.11
C GLY A 19 -22.31 -2.27 19.20
N ARG A 20 -22.73 -3.34 19.88
CA ARG A 20 -21.93 -3.92 20.97
C ARG A 20 -20.68 -4.60 20.44
N LYS A 21 -19.57 -4.42 21.18
CA LYS A 21 -18.30 -5.07 20.88
C LYS A 21 -18.43 -6.59 21.08
N VAL A 22 -17.99 -7.34 20.07
CA VAL A 22 -17.93 -8.81 20.09
C VAL A 22 -16.54 -9.26 20.52
N TRP A 23 -15.49 -8.72 19.86
CA TRP A 23 -14.11 -8.95 20.22
C TRP A 23 -13.24 -7.75 19.81
N SER A 24 -12.02 -7.71 20.25
CA SER A 24 -11.01 -6.74 19.82
C SER A 24 -9.63 -7.38 19.82
N TYR A 25 -8.76 -6.87 18.93
CA TYR A 25 -7.37 -7.31 18.78
C TYR A 25 -6.47 -6.10 18.64
N THR A 26 -5.40 -6.00 19.44
CA THR A 26 -4.45 -4.90 19.42
C THR A 26 -3.15 -5.33 18.76
N THR A 27 -2.63 -4.52 17.85
CA THR A 27 -1.37 -4.71 17.14
C THR A 27 -0.24 -3.86 17.74
N GLY A 28 0.98 -4.04 17.27
CA GLY A 28 2.14 -3.27 17.73
C GLY A 28 2.28 -1.88 17.10
N GLY A 29 1.38 -1.50 16.19
CA GLY A 29 1.33 -0.20 15.52
C GLY A 29 -0.07 0.10 15.03
N ARG A 30 -0.31 1.31 14.55
CA ARG A 30 -1.65 1.74 14.10
C ARG A 30 -2.15 0.90 12.92
N ILE A 31 -3.46 0.82 12.84
CA ILE A 31 -4.20 0.23 11.72
C ILE A 31 -4.94 1.39 11.05
N ASP A 32 -4.42 1.87 9.94
CA ASP A 32 -4.86 3.12 9.29
C ASP A 32 -5.83 2.92 8.11
N SER A 33 -6.27 1.70 7.90
CA SER A 33 -7.20 1.37 6.81
C SER A 33 -8.21 0.30 7.21
N PRO A 34 -9.37 0.24 6.53
CA PRO A 34 -10.35 -0.79 6.77
C PRO A 34 -9.79 -2.19 6.50
N PRO A 35 -10.11 -3.19 7.33
CA PRO A 35 -9.71 -4.55 7.09
C PRO A 35 -10.50 -5.19 5.95
N THR A 36 -9.91 -6.18 5.31
CA THR A 36 -10.53 -6.98 4.24
C THR A 36 -11.04 -8.31 4.78
N TYR A 37 -12.31 -8.63 4.53
CA TYR A 37 -12.86 -9.94 4.84
C TYR A 37 -12.56 -10.94 3.71
N TYR A 38 -12.06 -12.12 4.08
CA TYR A 38 -11.81 -13.20 3.13
C TYR A 38 -12.06 -14.57 3.78
N LYS A 39 -13.09 -15.28 3.33
CA LYS A 39 -13.39 -16.68 3.71
C LYS A 39 -13.26 -16.96 5.21
N GLY A 40 -13.87 -16.13 6.06
CA GLY A 40 -13.83 -16.28 7.51
C GLY A 40 -12.60 -15.67 8.19
N LEU A 41 -11.70 -15.05 7.45
CA LEU A 41 -10.56 -14.30 7.96
C LEU A 41 -10.78 -12.79 7.79
N ILE A 42 -10.22 -12.04 8.69
CA ILE A 42 -10.09 -10.59 8.64
C ILE A 42 -8.62 -10.25 8.44
N LEU A 43 -8.31 -9.68 7.28
CA LEU A 43 -6.96 -9.41 6.81
C LEU A 43 -6.68 -7.91 6.84
N PHE A 44 -5.56 -7.49 7.38
CA PHE A 44 -5.19 -6.07 7.45
C PHE A 44 -3.69 -5.89 7.66
N GLY A 45 -3.21 -4.70 7.29
CA GLY A 45 -1.86 -4.25 7.56
C GLY A 45 -1.79 -3.44 8.86
N SER A 46 -0.60 -3.34 9.43
CA SER A 46 -0.33 -2.50 10.58
C SER A 46 1.00 -1.75 10.43
N ALA A 47 1.07 -0.58 11.01
CA ALA A 47 2.28 0.24 11.02
C ALA A 47 3.43 -0.38 11.82
N ASP A 48 3.23 -1.51 12.49
CA ASP A 48 4.30 -2.30 13.08
C ASP A 48 5.10 -3.13 12.05
N GLY A 49 4.70 -3.09 10.77
CA GLY A 49 5.38 -3.79 9.67
C GLY A 49 4.88 -5.21 9.43
N TYR A 50 3.71 -5.57 9.97
CA TYR A 50 3.11 -6.89 9.78
C TYR A 50 1.77 -6.82 9.02
N VAL A 51 1.49 -7.90 8.32
CA VAL A 51 0.15 -8.25 7.85
C VAL A 51 -0.44 -9.29 8.82
N TYR A 52 -1.69 -9.11 9.18
CA TYR A 52 -2.41 -9.94 10.13
C TYR A 52 -3.60 -10.61 9.48
N ALA A 53 -3.90 -11.83 9.93
CA ALA A 53 -5.13 -12.52 9.66
C ALA A 53 -5.75 -13.00 10.98
N LEU A 54 -6.94 -12.54 11.27
CA LEU A 54 -7.72 -12.96 12.44
C LEU A 54 -8.93 -13.76 11.99
N ARG A 55 -9.37 -14.72 12.79
CA ARG A 55 -10.65 -15.38 12.56
C ARG A 55 -11.79 -14.39 12.79
N ALA A 56 -12.69 -14.28 11.82
CA ALA A 56 -13.76 -13.28 11.85
C ALA A 56 -14.73 -13.46 13.03
N GLY A 57 -14.91 -14.71 13.48
CA GLY A 57 -15.88 -15.05 14.54
C GLY A 57 -15.44 -14.66 15.95
N ASP A 58 -14.15 -14.77 16.26
CA ASP A 58 -13.64 -14.65 17.64
C ASP A 58 -12.38 -13.78 17.77
N GLY A 59 -11.83 -13.29 16.66
CA GLY A 59 -10.64 -12.43 16.66
C GLY A 59 -9.33 -13.15 17.00
N ILE A 60 -9.32 -14.48 17.04
CA ILE A 60 -8.10 -15.24 17.28
C ILE A 60 -7.16 -15.11 16.08
N LEU A 61 -5.88 -14.87 16.36
CA LEU A 61 -4.83 -14.79 15.34
C LEU A 61 -4.71 -16.13 14.60
N ALA A 62 -4.99 -16.13 13.30
CA ALA A 62 -4.76 -17.28 12.43
C ALA A 62 -3.31 -17.33 11.94
N TRP A 63 -2.83 -16.20 11.44
CA TRP A 63 -1.42 -16.02 11.04
C TRP A 63 -1.04 -14.53 11.06
N ARG A 64 0.24 -14.27 11.13
CA ARG A 64 0.84 -12.96 10.83
C ARG A 64 2.09 -13.14 9.98
N PHE A 65 2.31 -12.21 9.08
CA PHE A 65 3.48 -12.17 8.21
C PHE A 65 4.24 -10.86 8.41
N ARG A 66 5.56 -10.95 8.66
CA ARG A 66 6.40 -9.76 8.73
C ARG A 66 6.71 -9.28 7.32
N ALA A 67 6.08 -8.19 6.90
CA ALA A 67 6.28 -7.55 5.61
C ALA A 67 7.55 -6.67 5.61
N ALA A 68 7.91 -6.12 6.77
CA ALA A 68 9.16 -5.39 6.96
C ALA A 68 10.37 -6.35 6.84
N PRO A 69 11.44 -5.96 6.11
CA PRO A 69 12.61 -6.82 5.93
C PRO A 69 13.34 -7.10 7.25
N VAL A 70 13.36 -6.12 8.13
CA VAL A 70 13.96 -6.21 9.47
C VAL A 70 13.05 -5.54 10.50
N ASP A 71 13.19 -5.91 11.76
CA ASP A 71 12.51 -5.23 12.86
C ASP A 71 13.28 -3.96 13.23
N ARG A 72 13.03 -2.89 12.49
CA ARG A 72 13.56 -1.55 12.78
C ARG A 72 12.40 -0.58 12.97
N ARG A 73 12.43 0.16 14.05
CA ARG A 73 11.38 1.09 14.43
C ARG A 73 11.87 2.53 14.40
N MET A 74 10.94 3.43 14.17
CA MET A 74 11.15 4.87 14.16
C MET A 74 9.95 5.59 14.75
N MET A 75 10.17 6.81 15.21
CA MET A 75 9.07 7.70 15.60
C MET A 75 8.45 8.31 14.35
N ALA A 76 7.16 8.13 14.18
CA ALA A 76 6.38 8.79 13.15
C ALA A 76 5.00 9.12 13.73
N TRP A 77 4.52 10.35 13.49
CA TRP A 77 3.21 10.79 13.97
C TRP A 77 3.00 10.57 15.49
N GLU A 78 4.03 10.90 16.28
CA GLU A 78 4.05 10.72 17.74
C GLU A 78 3.89 9.26 18.21
N GLN A 79 4.05 8.31 17.31
CA GLN A 79 3.93 6.88 17.57
C GLN A 79 5.19 6.12 17.15
N LEU A 80 5.43 4.98 17.78
CA LEU A 80 6.51 4.08 17.42
C LEU A 80 6.03 3.12 16.33
N GLU A 81 6.60 3.23 15.15
CA GLU A 81 6.23 2.44 13.97
C GLU A 81 7.42 1.71 13.37
N SER A 82 7.14 0.73 12.51
CA SER A 82 8.16 0.14 11.64
C SER A 82 8.70 1.18 10.66
N ALA A 83 9.96 1.08 10.29
CA ALA A 83 10.52 1.81 9.15
C ALA A 83 9.84 1.40 7.83
N TRP A 84 9.26 0.18 7.76
CA TRP A 84 8.44 -0.32 6.66
C TRP A 84 7.02 -0.66 7.16
N PRO A 85 6.20 0.34 7.45
CA PRO A 85 4.83 0.10 7.87
C PRO A 85 4.02 -0.52 6.72
N VAL A 86 3.02 -1.34 7.06
CA VAL A 86 2.04 -1.83 6.11
C VAL A 86 0.84 -0.91 6.15
N HIS A 87 0.91 0.15 5.36
CA HIS A 87 -0.19 1.09 5.18
C HIS A 87 -1.20 0.56 4.18
N GLY A 88 -2.44 0.98 4.36
CA GLY A 88 -3.50 0.69 3.43
C GLY A 88 -4.16 -0.67 3.62
N SER A 89 -5.32 -0.79 3.00
CA SER A 89 -6.07 -2.03 2.97
C SER A 89 -5.35 -3.07 2.13
N VAL A 90 -5.33 -4.31 2.59
CA VAL A 90 -4.87 -5.42 1.77
C VAL A 90 -5.89 -5.70 0.67
N LEU A 91 -5.41 -5.93 -0.54
CA LEU A 91 -6.23 -6.25 -1.71
C LEU A 91 -6.25 -7.77 -1.93
N ILE A 92 -7.44 -8.34 -2.13
CA ILE A 92 -7.59 -9.73 -2.55
C ILE A 92 -8.04 -9.78 -4.00
N GLN A 93 -7.22 -10.40 -4.85
CA GLN A 93 -7.55 -10.65 -6.26
C GLN A 93 -7.12 -12.05 -6.67
N LYS A 94 -8.00 -12.81 -7.30
CA LYS A 94 -7.75 -14.19 -7.75
C LYS A 94 -7.13 -15.10 -6.68
N ASN A 95 -7.63 -15.01 -5.44
CA ASN A 95 -7.14 -15.73 -4.26
C ASN A 95 -5.66 -15.42 -3.90
N VAL A 96 -5.17 -14.27 -4.26
CA VAL A 96 -3.86 -13.75 -3.82
C VAL A 96 -4.11 -12.48 -3.01
N LEU A 97 -3.43 -12.35 -1.88
CA LEU A 97 -3.36 -11.14 -1.09
C LEU A 97 -2.21 -10.28 -1.58
N TYR A 98 -2.50 -9.02 -1.85
CA TYR A 98 -1.53 -8.00 -2.21
C TYR A 98 -1.47 -6.93 -1.14
N CYS A 99 -0.27 -6.52 -0.77
CA CYS A 99 -0.04 -5.41 0.15
C CYS A 99 1.30 -4.74 -0.14
N THR A 100 1.51 -3.58 0.45
CA THR A 100 2.78 -2.85 0.39
C THR A 100 3.33 -2.62 1.79
N ALA A 101 4.66 -2.67 1.93
CA ALA A 101 5.37 -2.29 3.15
C ALA A 101 6.42 -1.25 2.82
N GLY A 102 6.42 -0.14 3.52
CA GLY A 102 7.31 1.01 3.28
C GLY A 102 6.54 2.30 3.06
N ARG A 103 7.23 3.44 3.11
CA ARG A 103 6.61 4.77 3.03
C ARG A 103 6.74 5.39 1.66
N ASN A 104 7.93 5.28 1.09
CA ASN A 104 8.31 5.97 -0.12
C ASN A 104 9.42 5.17 -0.82
N MET A 105 9.47 5.24 -2.14
CA MET A 105 10.47 4.51 -2.92
C MET A 105 11.92 4.98 -2.71
N TYR A 106 12.13 6.17 -2.19
CA TYR A 106 13.47 6.75 -1.98
C TYR A 106 14.03 6.54 -0.59
N VAL A 107 13.23 6.05 0.35
CA VAL A 107 13.66 5.88 1.74
C VAL A 107 13.65 4.41 2.13
N GLU A 108 14.57 4.03 3.00
CA GLU A 108 14.65 2.69 3.60
C GLU A 108 14.76 1.55 2.57
N GLY A 109 15.35 1.83 1.39
CA GLY A 109 15.49 0.87 0.30
C GLY A 109 14.22 0.63 -0.50
N GLY A 110 13.19 1.47 -0.31
CA GLY A 110 11.99 1.47 -1.13
C GLY A 110 10.78 0.80 -0.50
N ILE A 111 9.74 0.66 -1.34
CA ILE A 111 8.48 0.01 -0.99
C ILE A 111 8.52 -1.45 -1.46
N ARG A 112 8.19 -2.36 -0.58
CA ARG A 112 8.04 -3.78 -0.87
C ARG A 112 6.59 -4.06 -1.26
N PHE A 113 6.36 -4.45 -2.49
CA PHE A 113 5.09 -4.97 -2.97
C PHE A 113 5.07 -6.48 -2.81
N LEU A 114 4.16 -6.98 -2.02
CA LEU A 114 4.12 -8.36 -1.57
C LEU A 114 2.87 -9.08 -2.08
N ARG A 115 3.04 -10.34 -2.43
CA ARG A 115 1.97 -11.28 -2.77
C ARG A 115 1.99 -12.42 -1.78
N LEU A 116 0.89 -12.65 -1.08
CA LEU A 116 0.77 -13.69 -0.07
C LEU A 116 -0.40 -14.61 -0.39
N ASP A 117 -0.31 -15.84 0.08
CA ASP A 117 -1.47 -16.71 0.19
C ASP A 117 -2.36 -16.22 1.34
N PRO A 118 -3.60 -15.82 1.08
CA PRO A 118 -4.45 -15.20 2.11
C PRO A 118 -4.90 -16.17 3.20
N ALA A 119 -4.86 -17.48 2.95
CA ALA A 119 -5.26 -18.48 3.94
C ALA A 119 -4.14 -18.79 4.93
N THR A 120 -2.89 -18.72 4.49
CA THR A 120 -1.72 -19.18 5.27
C THR A 120 -0.70 -18.09 5.59
N GLY A 121 -0.77 -16.95 4.92
CA GLY A 121 0.24 -15.89 5.01
C GLY A 121 1.56 -16.23 4.31
N LYS A 122 1.63 -17.32 3.56
CA LYS A 122 2.85 -17.73 2.84
C LYS A 122 3.20 -16.71 1.75
N LEU A 123 4.46 -16.28 1.71
CA LEU A 123 4.97 -15.41 0.65
C LEU A 123 4.96 -16.14 -0.69
N LEU A 124 4.29 -15.55 -1.67
CA LEU A 124 4.22 -16.01 -3.06
C LEU A 124 5.18 -15.25 -3.98
N GLY A 125 5.49 -14.02 -3.62
CA GLY A 125 6.43 -13.20 -4.36
C GLY A 125 6.54 -11.79 -3.79
N GLU A 126 7.62 -11.14 -4.17
CA GLU A 126 7.97 -9.80 -3.73
C GLU A 126 8.58 -9.01 -4.89
N THR A 127 8.27 -7.73 -4.94
CA THR A 127 8.91 -6.76 -5.82
C THR A 127 9.26 -5.52 -5.01
N VAL A 128 10.50 -5.06 -5.10
CA VAL A 128 10.94 -3.84 -4.43
C VAL A 128 10.85 -2.68 -5.42
N MET A 129 10.09 -1.68 -5.06
CA MET A 129 10.01 -0.40 -5.78
C MET A 129 10.92 0.59 -5.09
N ASN A 130 12.09 0.82 -5.64
CA ASN A 130 13.09 1.76 -5.15
C ASN A 130 13.41 2.82 -6.22
N ASP A 131 14.46 3.59 -5.99
CA ASP A 131 14.96 4.65 -6.86
C ASP A 131 15.74 4.15 -8.08
N LYS A 132 15.83 2.84 -8.28
CA LYS A 132 16.53 2.24 -9.42
C LYS A 132 15.56 1.84 -10.52
N ASP A 133 15.95 2.08 -11.74
CA ASP A 133 15.28 1.53 -12.91
C ASP A 133 15.38 -0.01 -12.87
N PRO A 134 14.26 -0.75 -12.92
CA PRO A 134 14.29 -2.20 -12.79
C PRO A 134 14.92 -2.93 -13.98
N GLU A 135 15.09 -2.26 -15.13
CA GLU A 135 15.68 -2.86 -16.31
C GLU A 135 17.17 -2.53 -16.44
N THR A 136 17.55 -1.29 -16.16
CA THR A 136 18.94 -0.82 -16.32
C THR A 136 19.72 -0.77 -15.02
N GLY A 137 19.05 -0.73 -13.86
CA GLY A 137 19.68 -0.52 -12.56
C GLY A 137 20.18 0.91 -12.32
N GLU A 138 19.97 1.81 -13.29
CA GLU A 138 20.34 3.21 -13.16
C GLU A 138 19.44 3.95 -12.16
N ASP A 139 19.98 5.02 -11.60
CA ASP A 139 19.24 5.92 -10.74
C ASP A 139 18.16 6.65 -11.54
N MET A 140 16.89 6.38 -11.23
CA MET A 140 15.76 6.97 -11.95
C MET A 140 15.69 8.49 -11.78
N HIS A 141 16.14 9.02 -10.64
CA HIS A 141 16.18 10.47 -10.43
C HIS A 141 17.12 11.14 -11.43
N LEU A 142 18.33 10.61 -11.61
CA LEU A 142 19.29 11.15 -12.56
C LEU A 142 18.83 10.98 -14.01
N ALA A 143 18.23 9.84 -14.34
CA ALA A 143 17.66 9.60 -15.66
C ALA A 143 16.52 10.58 -15.98
N TYR A 144 15.70 10.90 -14.98
CA TYR A 144 14.62 11.87 -15.11
C TYR A 144 15.10 13.31 -15.26
N LEU A 145 16.06 13.73 -14.44
CA LEU A 145 16.64 15.07 -14.56
C LEU A 145 17.24 15.32 -15.94
N LYS A 146 17.76 14.28 -16.60
CA LYS A 146 18.28 14.36 -17.97
C LYS A 146 17.18 14.47 -19.03
N LYS A 147 16.00 13.89 -18.79
CA LYS A 147 14.89 13.83 -19.76
C LYS A 147 13.88 14.95 -19.61
N THR A 148 13.68 15.44 -18.40
CA THR A 148 12.68 16.46 -18.09
C THR A 148 13.34 17.67 -17.46
N GLN A 149 13.12 18.83 -18.02
CA GLN A 149 13.58 20.10 -17.43
C GLN A 149 12.75 20.50 -16.20
N GLY A 150 12.17 19.57 -15.48
CA GLY A 150 11.25 19.84 -14.39
C GLY A 150 11.39 18.89 -13.20
N ASN A 151 10.79 19.28 -12.09
CA ASN A 151 10.85 18.58 -10.80
C ASN A 151 9.84 17.40 -10.69
N ASN A 152 9.27 16.97 -11.79
CA ASN A 152 8.24 15.91 -11.81
C ASN A 152 8.90 14.55 -11.84
N MET A 153 8.98 13.90 -10.68
CA MET A 153 9.48 12.53 -10.60
C MET A 153 8.33 11.56 -10.36
N PRO A 154 8.36 10.37 -10.99
CA PRO A 154 7.44 9.31 -10.63
C PRO A 154 7.80 8.82 -9.25
N VAL A 155 6.96 9.10 -8.29
CA VAL A 155 7.15 8.69 -6.92
C VAL A 155 6.14 7.61 -6.57
N ALA A 156 6.64 6.44 -6.15
CA ALA A 156 5.80 5.45 -5.51
C ALA A 156 5.68 5.80 -4.02
N HIS A 157 4.46 5.99 -3.57
CA HIS A 157 4.08 6.10 -2.18
C HIS A 157 3.07 5.02 -1.86
N SER A 158 3.14 4.46 -0.67
CA SER A 158 2.14 3.51 -0.20
C SER A 158 0.75 4.14 -0.18
N ASP A 159 -0.22 3.38 -0.64
CA ASP A 159 -1.61 3.78 -0.66
C ASP A 159 -2.53 2.55 -0.70
N ILE A 160 -3.84 2.79 -0.68
CA ILE A 160 -4.84 1.77 -0.92
C ILE A 160 -4.67 1.22 -2.34
N LEU A 161 -4.48 -0.09 -2.41
CA LEU A 161 -4.37 -0.79 -3.70
C LEU A 161 -5.74 -0.94 -4.33
N THR A 162 -5.83 -0.68 -5.63
CA THR A 162 -7.02 -0.92 -6.44
C THR A 162 -6.71 -1.86 -7.60
N CYS A 163 -7.72 -2.52 -8.17
CA CYS A 163 -7.52 -3.46 -9.27
C CYS A 163 -8.61 -3.30 -10.33
N ASP A 164 -8.20 -3.25 -11.58
CA ASP A 164 -9.08 -3.22 -12.75
C ASP A 164 -9.40 -4.63 -13.32
N GLY A 165 -9.01 -5.68 -12.58
CA GLY A 165 -9.13 -7.09 -12.99
C GLY A 165 -7.93 -7.62 -13.78
N ARG A 166 -7.06 -6.76 -14.27
CA ARG A 166 -5.84 -7.10 -15.03
C ARG A 166 -4.58 -6.62 -14.33
N ASN A 167 -4.62 -5.40 -13.79
CA ASN A 167 -3.51 -4.74 -13.12
C ASN A 167 -3.92 -4.25 -11.73
N ILE A 168 -2.93 -4.08 -10.89
CA ILE A 168 -3.04 -3.45 -9.59
C ILE A 168 -2.50 -2.03 -9.73
N TRP A 169 -3.18 -1.10 -9.10
CA TRP A 169 -2.82 0.30 -9.09
C TRP A 169 -2.56 0.78 -7.67
N MET A 170 -1.48 1.52 -7.52
CA MET A 170 -1.14 2.24 -6.30
C MET A 170 -0.84 3.69 -6.70
N ARG A 171 -1.79 4.59 -6.52
CA ARG A 171 -1.77 5.93 -7.13
C ARG A 171 -1.54 5.82 -8.65
N SER A 172 -0.46 6.43 -9.17
CA SER A 172 -0.07 6.35 -10.57
C SER A 172 0.72 5.09 -10.95
N GLN A 173 1.10 4.27 -9.96
CA GLN A 173 1.90 3.08 -10.22
C GLN A 173 1.02 1.95 -10.72
N LYS A 174 1.41 1.35 -11.84
CA LYS A 174 0.76 0.19 -12.44
C LYS A 174 1.59 -1.05 -12.21
N ILE A 175 0.97 -2.09 -11.67
CA ILE A 175 1.64 -3.34 -11.30
C ILE A 175 0.81 -4.49 -11.86
N SER A 176 1.45 -5.44 -12.52
CA SER A 176 0.78 -6.64 -12.99
C SER A 176 0.39 -7.57 -11.83
N LEU A 177 -0.52 -8.51 -12.05
CA LEU A 177 -0.94 -9.46 -11.02
C LEU A 177 0.19 -10.40 -10.56
N ASP A 178 1.22 -10.59 -11.36
CA ASP A 178 2.44 -11.33 -10.98
C ASP A 178 3.46 -10.45 -10.24
N GLY A 179 3.15 -9.16 -10.03
CA GLY A 179 3.92 -8.22 -9.23
C GLY A 179 4.96 -7.43 -10.00
N LYS A 180 4.99 -7.51 -11.32
CA LYS A 180 5.91 -6.71 -12.13
C LYS A 180 5.42 -5.26 -12.18
N ARG A 181 6.29 -4.30 -11.83
CA ARG A 181 6.04 -2.88 -12.03
C ARG A 181 6.03 -2.60 -13.54
N LEU A 182 4.91 -2.09 -14.03
CA LEU A 182 4.70 -1.77 -15.42
C LEU A 182 4.75 -0.25 -15.57
N GLU A 183 5.52 0.28 -16.44
CA GLU A 183 5.57 1.70 -16.72
C GLU A 183 5.96 2.61 -15.55
N ILE A 184 7.16 3.04 -15.63
CA ILE A 184 7.76 4.04 -14.77
C ILE A 184 8.14 5.18 -15.70
N GLY A 185 7.29 6.19 -15.82
CA GLY A 185 7.69 7.26 -16.70
C GLY A 185 6.68 8.39 -16.87
N LEU A 186 7.19 9.56 -17.17
CA LEU A 186 6.42 10.67 -17.69
C LEU A 186 6.19 10.41 -19.18
N GLU A 187 5.02 9.91 -19.52
CA GLU A 187 4.58 9.94 -20.91
C GLU A 187 3.98 11.30 -21.23
N LYS A 188 4.18 11.77 -22.44
CA LYS A 188 3.47 12.94 -22.94
C LYS A 188 1.97 12.65 -22.98
N VAL A 189 1.14 13.69 -22.83
CA VAL A 189 -0.33 13.53 -22.85
C VAL A 189 -0.79 12.81 -24.11
N GLU A 190 -0.13 13.09 -25.23
CA GLU A 190 -0.45 12.54 -26.55
C GLU A 190 -0.10 11.05 -26.67
N GLU A 191 0.80 10.54 -25.83
CA GLU A 191 1.28 9.16 -25.86
C GLU A 191 0.48 8.25 -24.89
N GLN A 192 -0.48 8.78 -24.15
CA GLN A 192 -1.25 8.01 -23.19
C GLN A 192 -2.23 7.06 -23.89
N ASN A 193 -2.13 5.79 -23.58
CA ASN A 193 -3.09 4.81 -24.08
C ASN A 193 -4.42 4.93 -23.29
N PRO A 194 -5.55 5.19 -23.95
CA PRO A 194 -6.86 5.31 -23.28
C PRO A 194 -7.26 4.07 -22.46
N LYS A 195 -6.71 2.90 -22.76
CA LYS A 195 -7.00 1.65 -22.04
C LYS A 195 -6.29 1.54 -20.69
N ASP A 196 -5.36 2.43 -20.41
CA ASP A 196 -4.54 2.41 -19.21
C ASP A 196 -4.88 3.56 -18.25
N PHE A 197 -5.99 4.23 -18.46
CA PHE A 197 -6.44 5.31 -17.59
C PHE A 197 -7.14 4.77 -16.36
N HIS A 198 -6.89 5.39 -15.21
CA HIS A 198 -7.69 5.24 -14.02
C HIS A 198 -7.78 6.57 -13.27
N ILE A 199 -8.72 6.67 -12.36
CA ILE A 199 -8.87 7.82 -11.48
C ILE A 199 -8.05 7.60 -10.23
N PHE A 200 -7.26 8.58 -9.83
CA PHE A 200 -6.53 8.57 -8.57
C PHE A 200 -6.37 9.98 -7.99
N CYS A 201 -6.15 10.06 -6.70
CA CYS A 201 -5.74 11.29 -6.03
C CYS A 201 -4.24 11.23 -5.78
N GLN A 202 -3.53 12.30 -6.10
CA GLN A 202 -2.07 12.34 -5.92
C GLN A 202 -1.65 12.26 -4.46
N ASN A 203 -2.44 12.83 -3.57
CA ASN A 203 -2.22 12.70 -2.13
C ASN A 203 -2.48 11.29 -1.62
N GLY A 204 -3.19 10.45 -2.39
CA GLY A 204 -3.66 9.16 -1.94
C GLY A 204 -4.80 9.26 -0.93
N PHE A 205 -5.21 8.08 -0.43
CA PHE A 205 -6.28 7.95 0.55
C PHE A 205 -5.76 7.80 1.99
N LEU A 206 -4.46 7.58 2.14
CA LEU A 206 -3.79 7.33 3.41
C LEU A 206 -2.83 8.44 3.79
N ASP A 207 -2.72 9.43 2.94
CA ASP A 207 -1.72 10.45 3.10
C ASP A 207 -2.20 11.54 4.05
N ASP A 208 -1.70 11.51 5.28
CA ASP A 208 -1.78 12.60 6.23
C ASP A 208 -0.74 13.68 5.93
N SER A 209 0.05 13.49 4.87
CA SER A 209 1.13 14.37 4.56
C SER A 209 0.59 15.73 4.15
N TYR A 210 1.33 16.71 4.54
CA TYR A 210 1.14 18.07 4.16
C TYR A 210 1.17 18.22 2.64
N PHE A 211 0.09 18.70 2.08
CA PHE A 211 -0.03 18.83 0.66
C PHE A 211 -0.73 20.13 0.23
N PHE A 212 -0.22 20.74 -0.82
CA PHE A 212 -0.65 22.05 -1.27
C PHE A 212 -1.82 22.04 -2.23
N ARG A 213 -1.94 21.00 -3.04
CA ARG A 213 -2.96 20.89 -4.08
C ARG A 213 -3.38 19.46 -4.29
N SER A 214 -4.63 19.19 -4.01
CA SER A 214 -5.25 17.89 -4.18
C SER A 214 -6.16 17.91 -5.40
N TYR A 215 -5.81 17.12 -6.41
CA TYR A 215 -6.63 16.95 -7.60
C TYR A 215 -6.92 15.48 -7.83
N TRP A 216 -8.14 15.19 -8.24
CA TRP A 216 -8.44 13.95 -8.90
C TRP A 216 -7.82 13.96 -10.28
N THR A 217 -7.00 12.97 -10.56
CA THR A 217 -6.33 12.81 -11.84
C THR A 217 -6.92 11.61 -12.55
N PHE A 218 -7.30 11.82 -13.81
CA PHE A 218 -7.67 10.76 -14.72
C PHE A 218 -6.54 10.57 -15.72
N GLY A 219 -5.90 9.41 -15.68
CA GLY A 219 -4.77 9.10 -16.52
C GLY A 219 -3.60 8.52 -15.74
N ARG A 220 -2.40 8.57 -16.30
CA ARG A 220 -1.18 8.03 -15.72
C ARG A 220 -0.24 9.06 -15.12
N ARG A 221 -0.48 10.33 -15.38
CA ARG A 221 0.48 11.36 -14.99
C ARG A 221 0.45 11.59 -13.50
N VAL A 222 1.62 11.47 -12.90
CA VAL A 222 1.94 12.22 -11.70
C VAL A 222 2.22 13.65 -12.17
N THR A 223 1.24 14.50 -12.10
CA THR A 223 1.53 15.93 -12.17
C THR A 223 2.16 16.30 -10.84
N GLY A 224 3.48 16.55 -10.85
CA GLY A 224 4.12 17.13 -9.71
C GLY A 224 3.37 18.41 -9.36
N GLY A 225 2.79 18.45 -8.18
CA GLY A 225 2.24 19.67 -7.64
C GLY A 225 3.40 20.58 -7.26
N TYR A 226 3.35 21.84 -7.66
CA TYR A 226 4.09 22.90 -7.03
C TYR A 226 3.35 23.35 -5.79
#